data_8a8ca07ba2b9d4bcc1f9a88df49d1ad7
#
_entry.id   8a8ca07ba2b9d4bcc1f9a88df49d1ad7
#
_cell.length_a   1.000
_cell.length_b   1.000
_cell.length_c   1.000
_cell.angle_alpha   90.00
_cell.angle_beta   90.00
_cell.angle_gamma   90.00
#
_symmetry.space_group_name_H-M   'P 1'
#
loop_
_entity.id
_entity.type
_entity.pdbx_description
1 polymer ?
#
loop_
_entity_poly.entity_id
_entity_poly.type
_entity_poly.pdbx_seq_one_letter_code
_entity_poly.pdbx_strand_id
1 'polypeptide(L)'
;LTFAAIARDEDIIIPDGDSLIEAGDRVIIIGEAASIRAFSRTVTPATVPDKSNDIVIVGGSDIGYHTARRLEGQDIEPRLIEQDAHRAQELAETLQHTLVLNNDATDTEFLRSENIGQVGTLITATDSDEKNLLVSLLAKDVGVQRTVAIVEDGEYAPFFEAVGVDVAVNPREVTAEEIIRFTQEGQ
;
A
#
# COMPACT_ATOMS: atom_id res chain seq x y z
N LEU A 1 20.65 -7.73 -8.92
CA LEU A 1 19.57 -7.05 -9.63
C LEU A 1 19.60 -7.45 -11.11
N THR A 2 18.52 -7.99 -11.65
CA THR A 2 18.42 -8.40 -13.04
C THR A 2 17.15 -7.80 -13.67
N PHE A 3 17.27 -7.21 -14.82
CA PHE A 3 16.13 -6.80 -15.64
C PHE A 3 15.60 -8.03 -16.36
N ALA A 4 14.38 -8.45 -16.04
CA ALA A 4 13.80 -9.68 -16.56
C ALA A 4 12.98 -9.46 -17.83
N ALA A 5 12.25 -8.34 -17.90
CA ALA A 5 11.48 -7.97 -19.09
C ALA A 5 11.22 -6.46 -19.14
N ILE A 6 10.97 -5.94 -20.32
CA ILE A 6 10.44 -4.61 -20.60
C ILE A 6 9.13 -4.81 -21.37
N ALA A 7 8.02 -4.32 -20.81
CA ALA A 7 6.75 -4.26 -21.52
C ALA A 7 6.58 -2.85 -22.10
N ARG A 8 6.50 -2.77 -23.41
CA ARG A 8 6.31 -1.55 -24.20
C ARG A 8 5.09 -1.74 -25.07
N ASP A 9 4.06 -0.93 -24.87
CA ASP A 9 2.75 -1.08 -25.51
C ASP A 9 2.18 -2.50 -25.30
N GLU A 10 2.05 -3.29 -26.36
CA GLU A 10 1.58 -4.69 -26.31
C GLU A 10 2.74 -5.72 -26.41
N ASP A 11 3.99 -5.26 -26.57
CA ASP A 11 5.15 -6.10 -26.75
C ASP A 11 5.92 -6.35 -25.45
N ILE A 12 6.44 -7.57 -25.31
CA ILE A 12 7.35 -7.94 -24.22
C ILE A 12 8.74 -8.16 -24.79
N ILE A 13 9.68 -7.32 -24.36
CA ILE A 13 11.08 -7.36 -24.77
C ILE A 13 11.88 -8.03 -23.65
N ILE A 14 12.68 -9.05 -23.97
CA ILE A 14 13.67 -9.61 -23.06
C ILE A 14 14.93 -8.74 -23.19
N PRO A 15 15.31 -7.96 -22.17
CA PRO A 15 16.41 -7.01 -22.30
C PRO A 15 17.77 -7.70 -22.35
N ASP A 16 18.64 -7.16 -23.18
CA ASP A 16 20.07 -7.46 -23.25
C ASP A 16 20.90 -6.21 -22.92
N GLY A 17 22.24 -6.30 -23.12
CA GLY A 17 23.16 -5.19 -22.79
C GLY A 17 22.97 -3.93 -23.62
N ASP A 18 22.33 -4.02 -24.78
CA ASP A 18 22.10 -2.93 -25.72
C ASP A 18 20.66 -2.39 -25.67
N SER A 19 19.80 -3.00 -24.84
CA SER A 19 18.39 -2.61 -24.72
C SER A 19 18.25 -1.26 -24.02
N LEU A 20 17.46 -0.36 -24.61
CA LEU A 20 17.15 0.96 -24.06
C LEU A 20 15.76 0.95 -23.40
N ILE A 21 15.66 1.50 -22.20
CA ILE A 21 14.40 1.76 -21.51
C ILE A 21 13.90 3.13 -21.96
N GLU A 22 12.66 3.21 -22.40
CA GLU A 22 12.01 4.42 -22.88
C GLU A 22 10.93 4.90 -21.90
N ALA A 23 10.53 6.16 -22.02
CA ALA A 23 9.44 6.71 -21.23
C ALA A 23 8.12 6.00 -21.57
N GLY A 24 7.43 5.48 -20.54
CA GLY A 24 6.21 4.69 -20.70
C GLY A 24 6.42 3.18 -20.60
N ASP A 25 7.65 2.69 -20.66
CA ASP A 25 7.94 1.28 -20.45
C ASP A 25 7.59 0.82 -19.02
N ARG A 26 7.08 -0.39 -18.93
CA ARG A 26 6.97 -1.12 -17.66
C ARG A 26 8.10 -2.13 -17.56
N VAL A 27 8.97 -1.95 -16.58
CA VAL A 27 10.17 -2.78 -16.41
C VAL A 27 9.99 -3.77 -15.27
N ILE A 28 10.23 -5.06 -15.55
CA ILE A 28 10.22 -6.13 -14.54
C ILE A 28 11.66 -6.37 -14.08
N ILE A 29 11.90 -6.19 -12.78
CA ILE A 29 13.22 -6.31 -12.17
C ILE A 29 13.17 -7.39 -11.10
N ILE A 30 14.15 -8.28 -11.09
CA ILE A 30 14.31 -9.35 -10.11
C ILE A 30 15.62 -9.14 -9.35
N GLY A 31 15.58 -9.28 -8.03
CA GLY A 31 16.77 -9.14 -7.20
C GLY A 31 16.43 -9.11 -5.72
N GLU A 32 17.46 -9.02 -4.89
CA GLU A 32 17.29 -8.85 -3.45
C GLU A 32 16.59 -7.51 -3.15
N ALA A 33 15.70 -7.52 -2.16
CA ALA A 33 14.87 -6.36 -1.81
C ALA A 33 15.70 -5.08 -1.53
N ALA A 34 16.88 -5.21 -0.93
CA ALA A 34 17.79 -4.08 -0.69
C ALA A 34 18.32 -3.47 -2.00
N SER A 35 18.70 -4.33 -2.96
CA SER A 35 19.20 -3.90 -4.27
C SER A 35 18.11 -3.24 -5.12
N ILE A 36 16.88 -3.78 -5.06
CA ILE A 36 15.71 -3.20 -5.75
C ILE A 36 15.39 -1.81 -5.17
N ARG A 37 15.37 -1.66 -3.84
CA ARG A 37 15.15 -0.35 -3.19
C ARG A 37 16.24 0.66 -3.53
N ALA A 38 17.50 0.25 -3.53
CA ALA A 38 18.61 1.12 -3.90
C ALA A 38 18.49 1.60 -5.37
N PHE A 39 18.16 0.69 -6.28
CA PHE A 39 17.95 1.03 -7.68
C PHE A 39 16.75 1.98 -7.87
N SER A 40 15.61 1.70 -7.23
CA SER A 40 14.42 2.58 -7.26
C SER A 40 14.77 4.02 -6.87
N ARG A 41 15.54 4.21 -5.79
CA ARG A 41 16.00 5.55 -5.37
C ARG A 41 16.90 6.23 -6.40
N THR A 42 17.65 5.47 -7.18
CA THR A 42 18.54 6.01 -8.21
C THR A 42 17.79 6.49 -9.44
N VAL A 43 16.71 5.79 -9.82
CA VAL A 43 15.93 6.11 -11.02
C VAL A 43 14.77 7.05 -10.76
N THR A 44 14.34 7.21 -9.49
CA THR A 44 13.31 8.19 -9.11
C THR A 44 13.93 9.59 -9.14
N PRO A 45 13.39 10.54 -9.94
CA PRO A 45 13.92 11.90 -9.98
C PRO A 45 13.89 12.54 -8.60
N ALA A 46 14.96 13.21 -8.21
CA ALA A 46 15.07 13.93 -6.94
C ALA A 46 14.01 15.07 -6.77
N THR A 47 13.35 15.43 -7.85
CA THR A 47 12.26 16.43 -7.86
C THR A 47 10.89 15.86 -7.47
N VAL A 48 10.74 14.53 -7.43
CA VAL A 48 9.52 13.91 -6.88
C VAL A 48 9.73 13.77 -5.38
N PRO A 49 8.92 14.45 -4.53
CA PRO A 49 8.99 14.23 -3.10
C PRO A 49 8.87 12.74 -2.81
N ASP A 50 9.80 12.19 -2.05
CA ASP A 50 9.71 10.79 -1.60
C ASP A 50 8.55 10.70 -0.59
N LYS A 51 7.38 10.39 -1.08
CA LYS A 51 6.17 10.19 -0.28
C LYS A 51 6.01 8.75 0.17
N SER A 52 7.02 7.91 -0.01
CA SER A 52 6.95 6.48 0.34
C SER A 52 6.67 6.25 1.82
N ASN A 53 7.05 7.22 2.67
CA ASN A 53 6.84 7.18 4.12
C ASN A 53 5.58 7.93 4.56
N ASP A 54 4.86 8.61 3.67
CA ASP A 54 3.59 9.26 4.00
C ASP A 54 2.45 8.26 3.78
N ILE A 55 2.10 7.57 4.86
CA ILE A 55 1.17 6.44 4.86
C ILE A 55 -0.05 6.78 5.71
N VAL A 56 -1.23 6.56 5.13
CA VAL A 56 -2.50 6.62 5.85
C VAL A 56 -3.12 5.24 5.93
N ILE A 57 -3.58 4.87 7.11
CA ILE A 57 -4.32 3.64 7.37
C ILE A 57 -5.76 4.03 7.69
N VAL A 58 -6.73 3.37 7.09
CA VAL A 58 -8.15 3.55 7.37
C VAL A 58 -8.69 2.28 8.01
N GLY A 59 -9.18 2.42 9.24
CA GLY A 59 -9.70 1.34 10.06
C GLY A 59 -8.74 0.89 11.16
N GLY A 60 -9.23 0.92 12.37
CA GLY A 60 -8.54 0.49 13.58
C GLY A 60 -8.76 -0.99 13.93
N SER A 61 -9.02 -1.83 12.94
CA SER A 61 -9.08 -3.29 13.11
C SER A 61 -7.75 -3.84 13.62
N ASP A 62 -7.70 -5.12 13.96
CA ASP A 62 -6.43 -5.76 14.37
C ASP A 62 -5.36 -5.63 13.29
N ILE A 63 -5.74 -5.74 12.00
CA ILE A 63 -4.80 -5.58 10.90
C ILE A 63 -4.31 -4.13 10.80
N GLY A 64 -5.22 -3.16 10.89
CA GLY A 64 -4.87 -1.74 10.88
C GLY A 64 -3.93 -1.36 12.03
N TYR A 65 -4.27 -1.78 13.24
CA TYR A 65 -3.44 -1.58 14.44
C TYR A 65 -2.03 -2.18 14.28
N HIS A 66 -1.95 -3.46 13.92
CA HIS A 66 -0.66 -4.13 13.77
C HIS A 66 0.18 -3.55 12.63
N THR A 67 -0.48 -3.08 11.56
CA THR A 67 0.19 -2.40 10.45
C THR A 67 0.80 -1.07 10.92
N ALA A 68 0.03 -0.24 11.62
CA ALA A 68 0.50 1.03 12.18
C ALA A 68 1.70 0.80 13.11
N ARG A 69 1.55 -0.10 14.09
CA ARG A 69 2.61 -0.44 15.05
C ARG A 69 3.89 -0.94 14.39
N ARG A 70 3.77 -1.71 13.29
CA ARG A 70 4.94 -2.22 12.58
C ARG A 70 5.64 -1.13 11.76
N LEU A 71 4.90 -0.17 11.24
CA LEU A 71 5.44 1.01 10.57
C LEU A 71 6.20 1.91 11.55
N GLU A 72 5.66 2.16 12.75
CA GLU A 72 6.38 2.86 13.83
C GLU A 72 7.73 2.23 14.13
N GLY A 73 7.82 0.90 14.14
CA GLY A 73 9.08 0.17 14.32
C GLY A 73 10.08 0.30 13.16
N GLN A 74 9.70 0.99 12.08
CA GLN A 74 10.55 1.29 10.91
C GLN A 74 10.81 2.79 10.75
N ASP A 75 10.63 3.58 11.81
CA ASP A 75 10.76 5.05 11.83
C ASP A 75 9.80 5.74 10.81
N ILE A 76 8.63 5.16 10.59
CA ILE A 76 7.54 5.76 9.83
C ILE A 76 6.49 6.25 10.81
N GLU A 77 6.00 7.47 10.62
CA GLU A 77 4.93 8.07 11.41
C GLU A 77 3.61 8.05 10.61
N PRO A 78 2.85 6.94 10.65
CA PRO A 78 1.63 6.85 9.87
C PRO A 78 0.51 7.69 10.49
N ARG A 79 -0.49 8.02 9.69
CA ARG A 79 -1.78 8.51 10.15
C ARG A 79 -2.79 7.37 10.12
N LEU A 80 -3.65 7.26 11.14
CA LEU A 80 -4.70 6.25 11.18
C LEU A 80 -6.05 6.94 11.35
N ILE A 81 -6.99 6.67 10.45
CA ILE A 81 -8.36 7.19 10.48
C ILE A 81 -9.26 6.09 11.03
N GLU A 82 -9.95 6.38 12.15
CA GLU A 82 -10.90 5.46 12.78
C GLU A 82 -12.21 6.18 13.06
N GLN A 83 -13.33 5.58 12.65
CA GLN A 83 -14.65 6.16 12.78
C GLN A 83 -15.21 6.04 14.21
N ASP A 84 -14.97 4.91 14.86
CA ASP A 84 -15.43 4.69 16.24
C ASP A 84 -14.57 5.49 17.22
N ALA A 85 -15.20 6.40 17.96
CA ALA A 85 -14.50 7.31 18.87
C ALA A 85 -13.81 6.58 20.03
N HIS A 86 -14.40 5.51 20.54
CA HIS A 86 -13.81 4.73 21.63
C HIS A 86 -12.57 3.99 21.12
N ARG A 87 -12.68 3.36 19.94
CA ARG A 87 -11.56 2.66 19.32
C ARG A 87 -10.43 3.63 18.94
N ALA A 88 -10.77 4.80 18.40
CA ALA A 88 -9.77 5.84 18.09
C ALA A 88 -9.00 6.29 19.34
N GLN A 89 -9.69 6.44 20.48
CA GLN A 89 -9.03 6.75 21.73
C GLN A 89 -8.10 5.64 22.19
N GLU A 90 -8.52 4.37 22.19
CA GLU A 90 -7.67 3.23 22.54
C GLU A 90 -6.40 3.15 21.67
N LEU A 91 -6.57 3.40 20.37
CA LEU A 91 -5.45 3.42 19.43
C LEU A 91 -4.47 4.56 19.73
N ALA A 92 -4.99 5.76 20.01
CA ALA A 92 -4.17 6.91 20.37
C ALA A 92 -3.40 6.72 21.70
N GLU A 93 -3.93 5.92 22.62
CA GLU A 93 -3.26 5.59 23.89
C GLU A 93 -2.16 4.52 23.73
N THR A 94 -2.28 3.66 22.70
CA THR A 94 -1.38 2.50 22.50
C THR A 94 -0.32 2.71 21.43
N LEU A 95 -0.62 3.50 20.41
CA LEU A 95 0.32 3.85 19.33
C LEU A 95 1.14 5.08 19.74
N GLN A 96 2.45 5.04 19.53
CA GLN A 96 3.37 6.07 20.06
C GLN A 96 3.71 7.16 19.03
N HIS A 97 3.76 6.80 17.78
CA HIS A 97 4.18 7.66 16.66
C HIS A 97 3.14 7.74 15.53
N THR A 98 1.94 7.21 15.76
CA THR A 98 0.83 7.26 14.81
C THR A 98 -0.12 8.39 15.18
N LEU A 99 -0.40 9.29 14.24
CA LEU A 99 -1.46 10.29 14.43
C LEU A 99 -2.82 9.63 14.17
N VAL A 100 -3.61 9.47 15.23
CA VAL A 100 -4.97 8.92 15.12
C VAL A 100 -5.97 10.04 14.88
N LEU A 101 -6.75 9.92 13.81
CA LEU A 101 -7.80 10.86 13.40
C LEU A 101 -9.15 10.17 13.59
N ASN A 102 -10.00 10.69 14.47
CA ASN A 102 -11.35 10.16 14.65
C ASN A 102 -12.30 10.82 13.63
N ASN A 103 -12.53 10.14 12.52
CA ASN A 103 -13.45 10.60 11.48
C ASN A 103 -13.88 9.43 10.58
N ASP A 104 -14.89 9.67 9.73
CA ASP A 104 -15.31 8.74 8.69
C ASP A 104 -14.50 8.98 7.40
N ALA A 105 -13.73 7.99 6.98
CA ALA A 105 -12.93 8.07 5.76
C ALA A 105 -13.77 8.05 4.46
N THR A 106 -15.09 7.88 4.52
CA THR A 106 -15.98 8.10 3.37
C THR A 106 -16.34 9.56 3.17
N ASP A 107 -16.03 10.44 4.13
CA ASP A 107 -16.21 11.89 4.00
C ASP A 107 -15.06 12.48 3.15
N THR A 108 -15.38 12.84 1.90
CA THR A 108 -14.41 13.41 0.97
C THR A 108 -13.97 14.84 1.34
N GLU A 109 -14.79 15.60 2.06
CA GLU A 109 -14.41 16.92 2.56
C GLU A 109 -13.33 16.78 3.63
N PHE A 110 -13.51 15.82 4.54
CA PHE A 110 -12.48 15.45 5.52
C PHE A 110 -11.19 15.00 4.84
N LEU A 111 -11.24 14.09 3.88
CA LEU A 111 -10.06 13.63 3.15
C LEU A 111 -9.29 14.79 2.49
N ARG A 112 -10.00 15.76 1.94
CA ARG A 112 -9.39 16.96 1.33
C ARG A 112 -8.82 17.91 2.37
N SER A 113 -9.54 18.17 3.48
CA SER A 113 -9.08 19.08 4.53
C SER A 113 -7.79 18.59 5.22
N GLU A 114 -7.65 17.26 5.37
CA GLU A 114 -6.46 16.61 5.92
C GLU A 114 -5.36 16.35 4.89
N ASN A 115 -5.53 16.84 3.65
CA ASN A 115 -4.61 16.66 2.54
C ASN A 115 -4.28 15.18 2.24
N ILE A 116 -5.25 14.28 2.47
CA ILE A 116 -5.06 12.84 2.23
C ILE A 116 -4.70 12.54 0.77
N GLY A 117 -5.23 13.32 -0.18
CA GLY A 117 -4.88 13.18 -1.60
C GLY A 117 -3.40 13.41 -1.94
N GLN A 118 -2.60 13.91 -1.00
CA GLN A 118 -1.17 14.14 -1.22
C GLN A 118 -0.28 13.03 -0.68
N VAL A 119 -0.84 12.01 0.00
CA VAL A 119 -0.05 10.91 0.56
C VAL A 119 0.45 9.94 -0.51
N GLY A 120 1.54 9.26 -0.19
CA GLY A 120 2.10 8.24 -1.08
C GLY A 120 1.26 6.96 -1.11
N THR A 121 0.77 6.52 0.05
CA THR A 121 0.00 5.27 0.15
C THR A 121 -1.15 5.41 1.15
N LEU A 122 -2.32 4.90 0.77
CA LEU A 122 -3.44 4.71 1.67
C LEU A 122 -3.78 3.22 1.75
N ILE A 123 -3.90 2.71 2.97
CA ILE A 123 -4.22 1.32 3.28
C ILE A 123 -5.61 1.28 3.90
N THR A 124 -6.55 0.53 3.33
CA THR A 124 -7.85 0.30 3.93
C THR A 124 -7.88 -1.05 4.64
N ALA A 125 -8.18 -1.03 5.93
CA ALA A 125 -8.17 -2.18 6.82
C ALA A 125 -9.34 -2.12 7.82
N THR A 126 -10.53 -1.81 7.33
CA THR A 126 -11.78 -1.93 8.12
C THR A 126 -12.32 -3.36 8.06
N ASP A 127 -13.31 -3.67 8.87
CA ASP A 127 -13.97 -4.98 8.90
C ASP A 127 -15.04 -5.16 7.80
N SER A 128 -15.03 -4.31 6.76
CA SER A 128 -15.98 -4.37 5.64
C SER A 128 -15.24 -4.21 4.30
N ASP A 129 -15.32 -5.23 3.47
CA ASP A 129 -14.76 -5.23 2.11
C ASP A 129 -15.37 -4.11 1.27
N GLU A 130 -16.68 -3.87 1.39
CA GLU A 130 -17.38 -2.81 0.66
C GLU A 130 -16.85 -1.43 1.07
N LYS A 131 -16.62 -1.20 2.37
CA LYS A 131 -16.05 0.06 2.87
C LYS A 131 -14.60 0.22 2.43
N ASN A 132 -13.81 -0.85 2.48
CA ASN A 132 -12.43 -0.85 2.02
C ASN A 132 -12.34 -0.50 0.53
N LEU A 133 -13.22 -1.07 -0.30
CA LEU A 133 -13.31 -0.73 -1.71
C LEU A 133 -13.70 0.74 -1.91
N LEU A 134 -14.80 1.18 -1.29
CA LEU A 134 -15.31 2.54 -1.45
C LEU A 134 -14.26 3.58 -1.06
N VAL A 135 -13.63 3.42 0.13
CA VAL A 135 -12.62 4.37 0.60
C VAL A 135 -11.39 4.37 -0.29
N SER A 136 -10.96 3.20 -0.80
CA SER A 136 -9.84 3.14 -1.75
C SER A 136 -10.12 3.92 -3.03
N LEU A 137 -11.33 3.82 -3.58
CA LEU A 137 -11.72 4.56 -4.78
C LEU A 137 -11.85 6.07 -4.51
N LEU A 138 -12.44 6.47 -3.37
CA LEU A 138 -12.50 7.88 -2.96
C LEU A 138 -11.09 8.45 -2.75
N ALA A 139 -10.18 7.69 -2.17
CA ALA A 139 -8.78 8.07 -2.00
C ALA A 139 -8.09 8.33 -3.35
N LYS A 140 -8.33 7.49 -4.34
CA LYS A 140 -7.84 7.71 -5.72
C LYS A 140 -8.42 8.98 -6.32
N ASP A 141 -9.73 9.21 -6.17
CA ASP A 141 -10.40 10.41 -6.67
C ASP A 141 -9.83 11.70 -6.07
N VAL A 142 -9.48 11.71 -4.78
CA VAL A 142 -8.84 12.87 -4.15
C VAL A 142 -7.35 13.00 -4.44
N GLY A 143 -6.71 12.02 -5.10
CA GLY A 143 -5.33 12.12 -5.61
C GLY A 143 -4.28 11.22 -4.95
N VAL A 144 -4.66 10.28 -4.09
CA VAL A 144 -3.74 9.31 -3.48
C VAL A 144 -3.04 8.50 -4.58
N GLN A 145 -1.70 8.39 -4.48
CA GLN A 145 -0.91 7.74 -5.54
C GLN A 145 -1.11 6.22 -5.56
N ARG A 146 -1.15 5.60 -4.38
CA ARG A 146 -1.27 4.15 -4.24
C ARG A 146 -2.28 3.77 -3.17
N THR A 147 -3.15 2.82 -3.50
CA THR A 147 -4.11 2.25 -2.56
C THR A 147 -3.81 0.76 -2.35
N VAL A 148 -3.90 0.33 -1.09
CA VAL A 148 -3.81 -1.08 -0.69
C VAL A 148 -5.08 -1.40 0.10
N ALA A 149 -5.89 -2.34 -0.37
CA ALA A 149 -7.10 -2.74 0.32
C ALA A 149 -6.95 -4.12 0.94
N ILE A 150 -7.32 -4.24 2.21
CA ILE A 150 -7.53 -5.53 2.83
C ILE A 150 -8.87 -6.08 2.35
N VAL A 151 -8.88 -7.34 1.94
CA VAL A 151 -10.05 -8.04 1.41
C VAL A 151 -10.18 -9.37 2.17
N GLU A 152 -11.28 -9.53 2.92
CA GLU A 152 -11.51 -10.75 3.69
C GLU A 152 -11.91 -11.93 2.82
N ASP A 153 -12.72 -11.69 1.80
CA ASP A 153 -13.06 -12.68 0.79
C ASP A 153 -12.11 -12.59 -0.41
N GLY A 154 -11.15 -13.52 -0.49
CA GLY A 154 -10.12 -13.55 -1.53
C GLY A 154 -10.68 -13.58 -2.97
N GLU A 155 -11.92 -14.06 -3.16
CA GLU A 155 -12.57 -14.05 -4.47
C GLU A 155 -12.81 -12.62 -5.00
N TYR A 156 -12.89 -11.62 -4.11
CA TYR A 156 -13.06 -10.22 -4.50
C TYR A 156 -11.76 -9.49 -4.84
N ALA A 157 -10.59 -10.02 -4.48
CA ALA A 157 -9.32 -9.34 -4.72
C ALA A 157 -9.11 -8.95 -6.21
N PRO A 158 -9.33 -9.83 -7.19
CA PRO A 158 -9.22 -9.47 -8.62
C PRO A 158 -10.22 -8.38 -9.04
N PHE A 159 -11.41 -8.36 -8.43
CA PHE A 159 -12.40 -7.33 -8.71
C PHE A 159 -11.97 -5.96 -8.18
N PHE A 160 -11.42 -5.89 -6.97
CA PHE A 160 -10.89 -4.64 -6.42
C PHE A 160 -9.83 -4.02 -7.34
N GLU A 161 -8.90 -4.84 -7.82
CA GLU A 161 -7.86 -4.39 -8.75
C GLU A 161 -8.44 -3.94 -10.10
N ALA A 162 -9.41 -4.68 -10.62
CA ALA A 162 -10.07 -4.34 -11.89
C ALA A 162 -10.82 -3.00 -11.86
N VAL A 163 -11.34 -2.58 -10.69
CA VAL A 163 -12.05 -1.31 -10.54
C VAL A 163 -11.16 -0.14 -10.10
N GLY A 164 -9.84 -0.36 -9.90
CA GLY A 164 -8.89 0.72 -9.71
C GLY A 164 -8.14 0.77 -8.37
N VAL A 165 -8.29 -0.24 -7.52
CA VAL A 165 -7.41 -0.43 -6.35
C VAL A 165 -6.06 -0.96 -6.84
N ASP A 166 -4.94 -0.39 -6.38
CA ASP A 166 -3.63 -0.78 -6.90
C ASP A 166 -3.17 -2.16 -6.38
N VAL A 167 -3.55 -2.51 -5.16
CA VAL A 167 -3.23 -3.80 -4.54
C VAL A 167 -4.38 -4.23 -3.64
N ALA A 168 -4.89 -5.43 -3.83
CA ALA A 168 -5.82 -6.10 -2.93
C ALA A 168 -5.12 -7.25 -2.20
N VAL A 169 -5.25 -7.30 -0.88
CA VAL A 169 -4.53 -8.25 -0.02
C VAL A 169 -5.53 -9.07 0.78
N ASN A 170 -5.55 -10.39 0.59
CA ASN A 170 -6.24 -11.30 1.49
C ASN A 170 -5.28 -11.76 2.60
N PRO A 171 -5.52 -11.42 3.87
CA PRO A 171 -4.61 -11.75 4.97
C PRO A 171 -4.44 -13.25 5.20
N ARG A 172 -5.49 -14.04 4.92
CA ARG A 172 -5.46 -15.50 5.09
C ARG A 172 -4.57 -16.16 4.06
N GLU A 173 -4.63 -15.71 2.80
CA GLU A 173 -3.76 -16.21 1.73
C GLU A 173 -2.30 -15.86 2.00
N VAL A 174 -2.02 -14.60 2.33
CA VAL A 174 -0.65 -14.16 2.68
C VAL A 174 -0.10 -14.97 3.86
N THR A 175 -0.93 -15.22 4.89
CA THR A 175 -0.51 -16.03 6.03
C THR A 175 -0.23 -17.48 5.64
N ALA A 176 -1.07 -18.08 4.79
CA ALA A 176 -0.88 -19.45 4.31
C ALA A 176 0.40 -19.58 3.48
N GLU A 177 0.65 -18.63 2.59
CA GLU A 177 1.90 -18.59 1.79
C GLU A 177 3.14 -18.48 2.70
N GLU A 178 3.08 -17.62 3.71
CA GLU A 178 4.16 -17.44 4.66
C GLU A 178 4.43 -18.71 5.48
N ILE A 179 3.38 -19.41 5.94
CA ILE A 179 3.51 -20.70 6.62
C ILE A 179 4.18 -21.73 5.71
N ILE A 180 3.76 -21.83 4.44
CA ILE A 180 4.36 -22.75 3.47
C ILE A 180 5.84 -22.40 3.28
N ARG A 181 6.20 -21.13 3.15
CA ARG A 181 7.58 -20.69 3.01
C ARG A 181 8.45 -21.16 4.19
N PHE A 182 7.99 -20.96 5.42
CA PHE A 182 8.72 -21.42 6.61
C PHE A 182 8.89 -22.94 6.67
N THR A 183 7.94 -23.71 6.12
CA THR A 183 8.09 -25.19 6.09
C THR A 183 9.11 -25.64 5.05
N GLN A 184 9.42 -24.84 4.04
CA GLN A 184 10.38 -25.17 2.98
C GLN A 184 11.81 -24.67 3.28
N GLU A 185 11.95 -23.57 4.01
CA GLU A 185 13.25 -23.00 4.41
C GLU A 185 13.96 -23.81 5.53
N GLY A 186 13.30 -24.82 6.10
CA GLY A 186 13.82 -25.69 7.17
C GLY A 186 14.54 -26.97 6.69
N GLN A 187 14.94 -27.08 5.42
CA GLN A 187 15.71 -28.19 4.89
C GLN A 187 17.12 -27.79 4.49
#